data_0529d47aea3720138ce4d81a3b395d7d
#
_entry.id   0529d47aea3720138ce4d81a3b395d7d
#
_cell.length_a   1.000
_cell.length_b   1.000
_cell.length_c   1.000
_cell.angle_alpha   90.00
_cell.angle_beta   90.00
_cell.angle_gamma   90.00
#
_symmetry.space_group_name_H-M   'P 1'
#
loop_
_entity.id
_entity.type
_entity.pdbx_description
1 polymer ?
#
loop_
_entity_poly.entity_id
_entity_poly.type
_entity_poly.pdbx_seq_one_letter_code
_entity_poly.pdbx_strand_id
1 'polypeptide(L)'
;MQKPWLKSYPEGVPEYIDIDEFDSVTDIFETSVEKFAELPAYTNFGKTISYSEVDTYTAQLASYLKFELGLEKGDRVGVMMPNLLQNPIAIFGILRAGLVVVNTNPLYTARELKHQMNDSGAKAIIIVENFAHVLQEVIDETPVEHVITTRMGDMLSPLKGFIINTVVKYVKKMVPPFKLKNAVTFKQALKLGSNHQFQSVHTDHDDIAFLQYTGGTTGVSKGAILTNRNMVANMQQASAWIKDFLGDEKGTIITALPLYHIFSLTANCLTFMRFGWINYLITNPRDINGFVKELKNTEFNVMTGVNTLFNGLLNHPDFKNIDFSKFHFALGGGRISGLGIVFIVVVTIVVSFIFFVC
;
A
#
# COMPACT_ATOMS: atom_id res chain seq x y z
N MET A 1 -10.03 31.62 18.05
CA MET A 1 -9.57 30.71 19.13
C MET A 1 -8.05 30.72 19.09
N GLN A 2 -7.36 30.85 20.24
CA GLN A 2 -5.89 30.75 20.26
C GLN A 2 -5.47 29.32 19.92
N LYS A 3 -4.45 29.15 19.06
CA LYS A 3 -3.94 27.85 18.61
C LYS A 3 -2.60 27.57 19.30
N PRO A 4 -2.59 27.14 20.59
CA PRO A 4 -1.37 27.03 21.39
C PRO A 4 -0.36 26.00 20.84
N TRP A 5 -0.84 25.01 20.07
CA TRP A 5 -0.01 23.98 19.46
C TRP A 5 0.93 24.50 18.36
N LEU A 6 0.61 25.64 17.71
CA LEU A 6 1.47 26.22 16.66
C LEU A 6 2.86 26.62 17.21
N LYS A 7 2.97 26.90 18.51
CA LYS A 7 4.26 27.19 19.16
C LYS A 7 5.21 25.99 19.16
N SER A 8 4.68 24.78 18.94
CA SER A 8 5.44 23.53 18.90
C SER A 8 5.70 23.04 17.47
N TYR A 9 5.26 23.80 16.47
CA TYR A 9 5.56 23.43 15.07
C TYR A 9 7.04 23.75 14.79
N PRO A 10 7.75 22.84 14.09
CA PRO A 10 9.07 23.14 13.56
C PRO A 10 9.03 24.36 12.63
N GLU A 11 10.15 25.06 12.53
CA GLU A 11 10.31 26.12 11.55
C GLU A 11 10.08 25.58 10.13
N GLY A 12 9.35 26.29 9.28
CA GLY A 12 9.02 25.86 7.90
C GLY A 12 7.76 24.98 7.79
N VAL A 13 7.20 24.47 8.90
CA VAL A 13 5.91 23.77 8.84
C VAL A 13 4.75 24.75 8.84
N PRO A 14 3.92 24.80 7.78
CA PRO A 14 2.85 25.78 7.66
C PRO A 14 1.71 25.51 8.66
N GLU A 15 1.02 26.58 9.06
CA GLU A 15 -0.19 26.47 9.90
C GLU A 15 -1.32 25.72 9.18
N TYR A 16 -1.43 25.92 7.87
CA TYR A 16 -2.41 25.28 6.98
C TYR A 16 -1.70 24.69 5.77
N ILE A 17 -2.18 23.56 5.32
CA ILE A 17 -1.82 23.01 4.01
C ILE A 17 -2.67 23.66 2.91
N ASP A 18 -2.18 23.61 1.69
CA ASP A 18 -2.97 23.94 0.50
C ASP A 18 -3.68 22.66 0.03
N ILE A 19 -4.95 22.50 0.40
CA ILE A 19 -5.73 21.32 0.05
C ILE A 19 -6.03 21.27 -1.46
N ASP A 20 -6.07 22.42 -2.12
CA ASP A 20 -6.44 22.55 -3.51
C ASP A 20 -5.23 22.41 -4.47
N GLU A 21 -4.03 22.07 -3.92
CA GLU A 21 -2.84 21.74 -4.74
C GLU A 21 -3.09 20.48 -5.61
N PHE A 22 -3.92 19.55 -5.13
CA PHE A 22 -4.27 18.30 -5.83
C PHE A 22 -5.76 18.01 -5.67
N ASP A 23 -6.44 17.67 -6.74
CA ASP A 23 -7.85 17.30 -6.74
C ASP A 23 -8.10 15.91 -6.12
N SER A 24 -7.15 14.98 -6.28
CA SER A 24 -7.31 13.59 -5.87
C SER A 24 -5.98 12.87 -5.62
N VAL A 25 -6.07 11.66 -5.07
CA VAL A 25 -4.92 10.73 -4.97
C VAL A 25 -4.40 10.34 -6.36
N THR A 26 -5.29 10.25 -7.34
CA THR A 26 -4.93 9.98 -8.73
C THR A 26 -4.08 11.11 -9.32
N ASP A 27 -4.45 12.36 -9.07
CA ASP A 27 -3.72 13.55 -9.52
C ASP A 27 -2.29 13.58 -8.92
N ILE A 28 -2.16 13.30 -7.62
CA ILE A 28 -0.85 13.16 -6.98
C ILE A 28 0.00 12.07 -7.63
N PHE A 29 -0.63 10.93 -7.93
CA PHE A 29 0.06 9.81 -8.59
C PHE A 29 0.53 10.22 -10.00
N GLU A 30 -0.35 10.79 -10.82
CA GLU A 30 -0.04 11.17 -12.20
C GLU A 30 1.04 12.26 -12.25
N THR A 31 0.97 13.27 -11.39
CA THR A 31 2.04 14.26 -11.23
C THR A 31 3.38 13.63 -10.82
N SER A 32 3.33 12.63 -9.93
CA SER A 32 4.56 11.94 -9.48
C SER A 32 5.19 11.08 -10.57
N VAL A 33 4.39 10.31 -11.32
CA VAL A 33 4.93 9.45 -12.38
C VAL A 33 5.46 10.26 -13.56
N GLU A 34 4.86 11.41 -13.87
CA GLU A 34 5.38 12.34 -14.87
C GLU A 34 6.71 12.94 -14.42
N LYS A 35 6.76 13.48 -13.20
CA LYS A 35 7.94 14.16 -12.65
C LYS A 35 9.13 13.24 -12.44
N PHE A 36 8.90 11.99 -12.06
CA PHE A 36 9.94 11.05 -11.63
C PHE A 36 10.04 9.81 -12.53
N ALA A 37 9.58 9.87 -13.77
CA ALA A 37 9.41 8.75 -14.70
C ALA A 37 10.57 7.75 -14.70
N GLU A 38 11.81 8.25 -14.79
CA GLU A 38 13.01 7.41 -14.88
C GLU A 38 13.55 6.93 -13.53
N LEU A 39 13.01 7.43 -12.42
CA LEU A 39 13.47 7.03 -11.10
C LEU A 39 12.85 5.68 -10.68
N PRO A 40 13.56 4.89 -9.86
CA PRO A 40 13.01 3.71 -9.24
C PRO A 40 11.88 4.08 -8.27
N ALA A 41 10.75 3.35 -8.35
CA ALA A 41 9.57 3.58 -7.52
C ALA A 41 9.37 2.51 -6.44
N TYR A 42 9.38 1.26 -6.83
CA TYR A 42 9.15 0.13 -5.92
C TYR A 42 10.17 -0.97 -6.12
N THR A 43 10.65 -1.55 -5.01
CA THR A 43 11.51 -2.73 -5.01
C THR A 43 10.89 -3.84 -4.19
N ASN A 44 10.87 -5.07 -4.70
CA ASN A 44 10.42 -6.26 -3.97
C ASN A 44 11.14 -7.49 -4.49
N PHE A 45 11.59 -8.38 -3.62
CA PHE A 45 12.36 -9.56 -3.97
C PHE A 45 13.53 -9.27 -4.92
N GLY A 46 14.19 -8.10 -4.79
CA GLY A 46 15.31 -7.69 -5.63
C GLY A 46 14.94 -7.41 -7.10
N LYS A 47 13.69 -7.16 -7.43
CA LYS A 47 13.22 -6.51 -8.67
C LYS A 47 12.77 -5.11 -8.32
N THR A 48 13.33 -4.15 -9.04
CA THR A 48 12.92 -2.75 -9.00
C THR A 48 12.11 -2.43 -10.25
N ILE A 49 11.04 -1.65 -10.09
CA ILE A 49 10.26 -1.04 -11.17
C ILE A 49 10.34 0.48 -11.04
N SER A 50 10.44 1.17 -12.18
CA SER A 50 10.46 2.64 -12.25
C SER A 50 9.06 3.24 -12.12
N TYR A 51 9.00 4.56 -11.94
CA TYR A 51 7.73 5.30 -11.97
C TYR A 51 7.02 5.14 -13.32
N SER A 52 7.74 5.16 -14.44
CA SER A 52 7.18 4.93 -15.77
C SER A 52 6.67 3.49 -15.98
N GLU A 53 7.32 2.48 -15.40
CA GLU A 53 6.79 1.11 -15.40
C GLU A 53 5.50 1.02 -14.57
N VAL A 54 5.44 1.70 -13.41
CA VAL A 54 4.20 1.76 -12.59
C VAL A 54 3.09 2.46 -13.34
N ASP A 55 3.37 3.59 -14.01
CA ASP A 55 2.40 4.28 -14.86
C ASP A 55 1.82 3.35 -15.93
N THR A 56 2.68 2.64 -16.66
CA THR A 56 2.28 1.68 -17.68
C THR A 56 1.38 0.58 -17.13
N TYR A 57 1.78 -0.07 -16.04
CA TYR A 57 1.00 -1.18 -15.47
C TYR A 57 -0.33 -0.72 -14.86
N THR A 58 -0.37 0.46 -14.25
CA THR A 58 -1.61 1.01 -13.68
C THR A 58 -2.58 1.43 -14.78
N ALA A 59 -2.09 2.00 -15.88
CA ALA A 59 -2.89 2.33 -17.06
C ALA A 59 -3.51 1.06 -17.70
N GLN A 60 -2.71 -0.01 -17.84
CA GLN A 60 -3.19 -1.30 -18.34
C GLN A 60 -4.25 -1.90 -17.42
N LEU A 61 -4.04 -1.89 -16.10
CA LEU A 61 -5.02 -2.42 -15.16
C LEU A 61 -6.31 -1.59 -15.17
N ALA A 62 -6.21 -0.27 -15.16
CA ALA A 62 -7.36 0.64 -15.21
C ALA A 62 -8.21 0.39 -16.48
N SER A 63 -7.53 0.26 -17.62
CA SER A 63 -8.19 -0.07 -18.89
C SER A 63 -8.90 -1.42 -18.86
N TYR A 64 -8.26 -2.45 -18.26
CA TYR A 64 -8.88 -3.76 -18.07
C TYR A 64 -10.14 -3.67 -17.20
N LEU A 65 -10.06 -3.00 -16.05
CA LEU A 65 -11.19 -2.86 -15.12
C LEU A 65 -12.37 -2.14 -15.79
N LYS A 66 -12.09 -1.11 -16.59
CA LYS A 66 -13.11 -0.30 -17.25
C LYS A 66 -13.70 -0.96 -18.48
N PHE A 67 -12.87 -1.46 -19.40
CA PHE A 67 -13.31 -1.88 -20.73
C PHE A 67 -13.59 -3.38 -20.85
N GLU A 68 -12.86 -4.20 -20.10
CA GLU A 68 -13.08 -5.67 -20.13
C GLU A 68 -14.09 -6.12 -19.06
N LEU A 69 -14.05 -5.48 -17.85
CA LEU A 69 -14.99 -5.82 -16.79
C LEU A 69 -16.24 -4.91 -16.77
N GLY A 70 -16.23 -3.77 -17.47
CA GLY A 70 -17.34 -2.83 -17.51
C GLY A 70 -17.63 -2.13 -16.18
N LEU A 71 -16.61 -2.00 -15.30
CA LEU A 71 -16.79 -1.31 -14.03
C LEU A 71 -16.93 0.21 -14.23
N GLU A 72 -17.82 0.80 -13.47
CA GLU A 72 -18.18 2.21 -13.55
C GLU A 72 -17.60 3.02 -12.38
N LYS A 73 -17.43 4.34 -12.55
CA LYS A 73 -16.95 5.25 -11.50
C LYS A 73 -17.71 5.01 -10.18
N GLY A 74 -16.95 4.84 -9.10
CA GLY A 74 -17.48 4.57 -7.77
C GLY A 74 -17.70 3.08 -7.45
N ASP A 75 -17.52 2.15 -8.41
CA ASP A 75 -17.54 0.73 -8.12
C ASP A 75 -16.35 0.32 -7.23
N ARG A 76 -16.56 -0.66 -6.36
CA ARG A 76 -15.59 -1.07 -5.35
C ARG A 76 -14.85 -2.30 -5.80
N VAL A 77 -13.51 -2.28 -5.59
CA VAL A 77 -12.62 -3.40 -5.94
C VAL A 77 -11.79 -3.77 -4.72
N GLY A 78 -11.89 -5.02 -4.28
CA GLY A 78 -11.11 -5.59 -3.20
C GLY A 78 -9.65 -5.78 -3.60
N VAL A 79 -8.69 -5.45 -2.71
CA VAL A 79 -7.27 -5.74 -2.88
C VAL A 79 -6.80 -6.57 -1.70
N MET A 80 -6.56 -7.88 -1.92
CA MET A 80 -6.22 -8.85 -0.88
C MET A 80 -4.86 -9.48 -1.14
N MET A 81 -3.80 -8.78 -0.75
CA MET A 81 -2.43 -9.25 -0.91
C MET A 81 -1.48 -8.57 0.09
N PRO A 82 -0.33 -9.21 0.43
CA PRO A 82 0.73 -8.56 1.19
C PRO A 82 1.47 -7.51 0.32
N ASN A 83 2.55 -6.95 0.86
CA ASN A 83 3.43 -6.04 0.13
C ASN A 83 4.12 -6.78 -1.03
N LEU A 84 3.63 -6.59 -2.22
CA LEU A 84 4.13 -7.09 -3.51
C LEU A 84 4.15 -5.94 -4.52
N LEU A 85 4.90 -6.06 -5.62
CA LEU A 85 4.88 -5.06 -6.70
C LEU A 85 3.47 -4.85 -7.28
N GLN A 86 2.64 -5.89 -7.28
CA GLN A 86 1.25 -5.83 -7.72
C GLN A 86 0.36 -4.96 -6.83
N ASN A 87 0.72 -4.77 -5.55
CA ASN A 87 -0.12 -4.03 -4.61
C ASN A 87 -0.28 -2.55 -5.01
N PRO A 88 0.79 -1.74 -5.16
CA PRO A 88 0.66 -0.36 -5.64
C PRO A 88 0.07 -0.28 -7.05
N ILE A 89 0.38 -1.23 -7.93
CA ILE A 89 -0.21 -1.29 -9.28
C ILE A 89 -1.73 -1.47 -9.18
N ALA A 90 -2.21 -2.35 -8.29
CA ALA A 90 -3.63 -2.56 -8.05
C ALA A 90 -4.30 -1.30 -7.50
N ILE A 91 -3.72 -0.69 -6.46
CA ILE A 91 -4.26 0.52 -5.84
C ILE A 91 -4.42 1.64 -6.87
N PHE A 92 -3.34 2.03 -7.55
CA PHE A 92 -3.40 3.15 -8.49
C PHE A 92 -4.16 2.81 -9.78
N GLY A 93 -4.14 1.56 -10.24
CA GLY A 93 -4.95 1.12 -11.38
C GLY A 93 -6.45 1.23 -11.10
N ILE A 94 -6.90 0.88 -9.89
CA ILE A 94 -8.28 1.04 -9.45
C ILE A 94 -8.65 2.52 -9.38
N LEU A 95 -7.83 3.36 -8.74
CA LEU A 95 -8.10 4.79 -8.60
C LEU A 95 -8.13 5.50 -9.96
N ARG A 96 -7.22 5.19 -10.89
CA ARG A 96 -7.18 5.76 -12.23
C ARG A 96 -8.40 5.39 -13.09
N ALA A 97 -9.04 4.26 -12.78
CA ALA A 97 -10.31 3.87 -13.37
C ALA A 97 -11.52 4.59 -12.74
N GLY A 98 -11.30 5.47 -11.76
CA GLY A 98 -12.36 6.15 -11.01
C GLY A 98 -13.08 5.24 -10.00
N LEU A 99 -12.47 4.11 -9.65
CA LEU A 99 -13.03 3.09 -8.77
C LEU A 99 -12.55 3.26 -7.33
N VAL A 100 -13.22 2.61 -6.39
CA VAL A 100 -12.93 2.66 -4.96
C VAL A 100 -12.12 1.44 -4.54
N VAL A 101 -10.99 1.67 -3.87
CA VAL A 101 -10.15 0.58 -3.33
C VAL A 101 -10.73 0.09 -2.01
N VAL A 102 -10.97 -1.22 -1.89
CA VAL A 102 -11.34 -1.88 -0.64
C VAL A 102 -10.13 -2.67 -0.14
N ASN A 103 -9.34 -2.05 0.74
CA ASN A 103 -8.18 -2.71 1.32
C ASN A 103 -8.61 -3.89 2.19
N THR A 104 -8.14 -5.08 1.85
CA THR A 104 -8.55 -6.33 2.47
C THR A 104 -7.36 -7.02 3.11
N ASN A 105 -7.48 -7.34 4.41
CA ASN A 105 -6.43 -8.06 5.12
C ASN A 105 -6.31 -9.50 4.57
N PRO A 106 -5.14 -9.91 4.05
CA PRO A 106 -4.96 -11.27 3.51
C PRO A 106 -5.18 -12.39 4.53
N LEU A 107 -5.13 -12.07 5.81
CA LEU A 107 -5.30 -13.05 6.90
C LEU A 107 -6.75 -13.16 7.39
N TYR A 108 -7.70 -12.51 6.72
CA TYR A 108 -9.11 -12.65 7.05
C TYR A 108 -9.59 -14.10 6.90
N THR A 109 -10.42 -14.52 7.83
CA THR A 109 -11.20 -15.75 7.72
C THR A 109 -12.28 -15.60 6.63
N ALA A 110 -12.83 -16.70 6.17
CA ALA A 110 -13.94 -16.70 5.21
C ALA A 110 -15.12 -15.83 5.67
N ARG A 111 -15.46 -15.90 6.97
CA ARG A 111 -16.53 -15.07 7.56
C ARG A 111 -16.23 -13.57 7.49
N GLU A 112 -15.00 -13.16 7.81
CA GLU A 112 -14.58 -11.75 7.76
C GLU A 112 -14.55 -11.23 6.33
N LEU A 113 -14.02 -12.05 5.39
CA LEU A 113 -13.99 -11.71 3.98
C LEU A 113 -15.40 -11.57 3.40
N LYS A 114 -16.30 -12.53 3.69
CA LYS A 114 -17.72 -12.45 3.31
C LYS A 114 -18.37 -11.18 3.81
N HIS A 115 -18.17 -10.85 5.09
CA HIS A 115 -18.71 -9.63 5.68
C HIS A 115 -18.20 -8.41 4.93
N GLN A 116 -16.89 -8.28 4.73
CA GLN A 116 -16.30 -7.12 4.07
C GLN A 116 -16.76 -6.96 2.62
N MET A 117 -16.82 -8.04 1.83
CA MET A 117 -17.26 -7.97 0.43
C MET A 117 -18.74 -7.56 0.32
N ASN A 118 -19.59 -8.08 1.21
CA ASN A 118 -21.01 -7.72 1.24
C ASN A 118 -21.25 -6.28 1.71
N ASP A 119 -20.59 -5.86 2.78
CA ASP A 119 -20.74 -4.52 3.37
C ASP A 119 -20.20 -3.43 2.43
N SER A 120 -19.07 -3.68 1.79
CA SER A 120 -18.50 -2.77 0.79
C SER A 120 -19.23 -2.79 -0.55
N GLY A 121 -19.95 -3.86 -0.86
CA GLY A 121 -20.54 -4.09 -2.17
C GLY A 121 -19.49 -4.20 -3.29
N ALA A 122 -18.32 -4.82 -3.00
CA ALA A 122 -17.24 -4.96 -3.95
C ALA A 122 -17.65 -5.87 -5.12
N LYS A 123 -17.58 -5.36 -6.36
CA LYS A 123 -17.90 -6.11 -7.59
C LYS A 123 -16.73 -6.94 -8.11
N ALA A 124 -15.51 -6.56 -7.78
CA ALA A 124 -14.30 -7.29 -8.19
C ALA A 124 -13.34 -7.42 -7.01
N ILE A 125 -12.42 -8.40 -7.10
CA ILE A 125 -11.34 -8.59 -6.15
C ILE A 125 -10.04 -8.98 -6.86
N ILE A 126 -8.93 -8.35 -6.46
CA ILE A 126 -7.56 -8.70 -6.84
C ILE A 126 -6.93 -9.41 -5.66
N ILE A 127 -6.63 -10.72 -5.81
CA ILE A 127 -6.23 -11.58 -4.69
C ILE A 127 -4.97 -12.39 -5.01
N VAL A 128 -4.05 -12.50 -4.06
CA VAL A 128 -2.93 -13.43 -4.19
C VAL A 128 -3.38 -14.87 -3.97
N GLU A 129 -2.90 -15.81 -4.81
CA GLU A 129 -3.35 -17.22 -4.81
C GLU A 129 -3.25 -17.91 -3.44
N ASN A 130 -2.37 -17.44 -2.57
CA ASN A 130 -2.19 -17.97 -1.21
C ASN A 130 -3.49 -17.96 -0.38
N PHE A 131 -4.38 -17.02 -0.67
CA PHE A 131 -5.64 -16.82 0.07
C PHE A 131 -6.89 -17.05 -0.80
N ALA A 132 -6.70 -17.47 -2.05
CA ALA A 132 -7.80 -17.70 -2.99
C ALA A 132 -8.78 -18.79 -2.52
N HIS A 133 -8.33 -19.78 -1.73
CA HIS A 133 -9.19 -20.79 -1.12
C HIS A 133 -10.18 -20.18 -0.13
N VAL A 134 -9.80 -19.13 0.62
CA VAL A 134 -10.71 -18.43 1.54
C VAL A 134 -11.84 -17.72 0.78
N LEU A 135 -11.50 -17.09 -0.38
CA LEU A 135 -12.51 -16.49 -1.24
C LEU A 135 -13.46 -17.56 -1.83
N GLN A 136 -12.91 -18.69 -2.25
CA GLN A 136 -13.72 -19.79 -2.81
C GLN A 136 -14.81 -20.27 -1.85
N GLU A 137 -14.56 -20.26 -0.54
CA GLU A 137 -15.55 -20.69 0.46
C GLU A 137 -16.79 -19.80 0.51
N VAL A 138 -16.67 -18.53 0.09
CA VAL A 138 -17.72 -17.51 0.32
C VAL A 138 -18.13 -16.74 -0.92
N ILE A 139 -17.47 -16.89 -2.06
CA ILE A 139 -17.69 -16.07 -3.24
C ILE A 139 -19.15 -16.09 -3.72
N ASP A 140 -19.80 -17.25 -3.69
CA ASP A 140 -21.20 -17.39 -4.12
C ASP A 140 -22.19 -16.68 -3.17
N GLU A 141 -21.74 -16.20 -2.02
CA GLU A 141 -22.51 -15.46 -1.02
C GLU A 141 -22.10 -13.98 -0.94
N THR A 142 -21.37 -13.49 -1.95
CA THR A 142 -20.87 -12.11 -2.04
C THR A 142 -21.27 -11.48 -3.37
N PRO A 143 -21.26 -10.13 -3.49
CA PRO A 143 -21.53 -9.46 -4.76
C PRO A 143 -20.35 -9.48 -5.74
N VAL A 144 -19.26 -10.21 -5.44
CA VAL A 144 -18.06 -10.27 -6.28
C VAL A 144 -18.34 -11.04 -7.56
N GLU A 145 -18.33 -10.34 -8.68
CA GLU A 145 -18.57 -10.89 -10.03
C GLU A 145 -17.25 -11.24 -10.73
N HIS A 146 -16.16 -10.50 -10.43
CA HIS A 146 -14.89 -10.61 -11.12
C HIS A 146 -13.74 -10.90 -10.17
N VAL A 147 -12.93 -11.91 -10.52
CA VAL A 147 -11.76 -12.29 -9.70
C VAL A 147 -10.50 -12.20 -10.55
N ILE A 148 -9.51 -11.43 -10.05
CA ILE A 148 -8.17 -11.34 -10.62
C ILE A 148 -7.21 -11.99 -9.64
N THR A 149 -6.58 -13.08 -10.04
CA THR A 149 -5.59 -13.78 -9.19
C THR A 149 -4.18 -13.38 -9.54
N THR A 150 -3.29 -13.30 -8.53
CA THR A 150 -1.86 -13.08 -8.73
C THR A 150 -1.02 -14.01 -7.88
N ARG A 151 0.21 -14.30 -8.31
CA ARG A 151 1.20 -15.06 -7.55
C ARG A 151 2.32 -14.14 -7.07
N MET A 152 2.99 -14.52 -6.00
CA MET A 152 4.05 -13.70 -5.40
C MET A 152 5.14 -13.28 -6.38
N GLY A 153 5.49 -14.16 -7.33
CA GLY A 153 6.55 -13.92 -8.32
C GLY A 153 6.08 -13.35 -9.66
N ASP A 154 4.81 -12.96 -9.82
CA ASP A 154 4.29 -12.60 -11.15
C ASP A 154 4.93 -11.36 -11.78
N MET A 155 5.33 -10.37 -10.99
CA MET A 155 5.99 -9.15 -11.48
C MET A 155 7.52 -9.23 -11.46
N LEU A 156 8.10 -10.39 -11.15
CA LEU A 156 9.53 -10.62 -11.20
C LEU A 156 9.99 -11.05 -12.61
N SER A 157 11.31 -11.10 -12.82
CA SER A 157 11.83 -11.67 -14.07
C SER A 157 11.35 -13.12 -14.27
N PRO A 158 11.20 -13.59 -15.50
CA PRO A 158 10.58 -14.90 -15.79
C PRO A 158 11.15 -16.06 -14.97
N LEU A 159 12.48 -16.17 -14.91
CA LEU A 159 13.15 -17.24 -14.16
C LEU A 159 12.94 -17.11 -12.66
N LYS A 160 13.13 -15.91 -12.10
CA LYS A 160 12.96 -15.66 -10.67
C LYS A 160 11.52 -15.85 -10.23
N GLY A 161 10.58 -15.35 -11.03
CA GLY A 161 9.15 -15.53 -10.81
C GLY A 161 8.74 -17.01 -10.81
N PHE A 162 9.23 -17.78 -11.77
CA PHE A 162 9.01 -19.22 -11.81
C PHE A 162 9.53 -19.93 -10.55
N ILE A 163 10.78 -19.64 -10.15
CA ILE A 163 11.40 -20.24 -8.96
C ILE A 163 10.57 -19.88 -7.71
N ILE A 164 10.27 -18.60 -7.48
CA ILE A 164 9.51 -18.16 -6.29
C ILE A 164 8.13 -18.80 -6.27
N ASN A 165 7.39 -18.77 -7.37
CA ASN A 165 6.06 -19.36 -7.45
C ASN A 165 6.09 -20.87 -7.18
N THR A 166 7.11 -21.57 -7.70
CA THR A 166 7.29 -23.01 -7.48
C THR A 166 7.62 -23.30 -6.01
N VAL A 167 8.54 -22.56 -5.41
CA VAL A 167 8.91 -22.71 -3.99
C VAL A 167 7.71 -22.43 -3.09
N VAL A 168 6.98 -21.35 -3.31
CA VAL A 168 5.80 -20.96 -2.52
C VAL A 168 4.71 -22.03 -2.60
N LYS A 169 4.44 -22.55 -3.80
CA LYS A 169 3.35 -23.51 -4.02
C LYS A 169 3.71 -24.94 -3.60
N TYR A 170 4.87 -25.44 -4.01
CA TYR A 170 5.19 -26.85 -3.89
C TYR A 170 6.13 -27.18 -2.72
N VAL A 171 7.07 -26.29 -2.39
CA VAL A 171 8.04 -26.53 -1.30
C VAL A 171 7.46 -26.02 0.02
N LYS A 172 7.03 -24.76 0.07
CA LYS A 172 6.42 -24.18 1.29
C LYS A 172 4.94 -24.54 1.47
N LYS A 173 4.29 -25.06 0.43
CA LYS A 173 2.86 -25.47 0.43
C LYS A 173 1.93 -24.34 0.91
N MET A 174 2.26 -23.09 0.57
CA MET A 174 1.52 -21.90 1.00
C MET A 174 0.35 -21.53 0.08
N VAL A 175 0.07 -22.33 -0.95
CA VAL A 175 -1.06 -22.15 -1.85
C VAL A 175 -1.94 -23.39 -1.78
N PRO A 176 -2.96 -23.40 -0.90
CA PRO A 176 -3.95 -24.47 -0.87
C PRO A 176 -4.67 -24.60 -2.21
N PRO A 177 -5.13 -25.78 -2.60
CA PRO A 177 -5.93 -25.97 -3.80
C PRO A 177 -7.17 -25.07 -3.79
N PHE A 178 -7.47 -24.43 -4.90
CA PHE A 178 -8.67 -23.62 -5.09
C PHE A 178 -9.18 -23.73 -6.52
N LYS A 179 -10.47 -23.45 -6.70
CA LYS A 179 -11.13 -23.39 -7.99
C LYS A 179 -12.09 -22.20 -8.01
N LEU A 180 -11.67 -21.10 -8.61
CA LEU A 180 -12.48 -19.91 -8.82
C LEU A 180 -12.90 -19.86 -10.30
N LYS A 181 -14.22 -19.84 -10.55
CA LYS A 181 -14.76 -19.79 -11.91
C LYS A 181 -14.41 -18.45 -12.54
N ASN A 182 -14.02 -18.47 -13.82
CA ASN A 182 -13.74 -17.26 -14.62
C ASN A 182 -12.66 -16.34 -14.04
N ALA A 183 -11.83 -16.82 -13.11
CA ALA A 183 -10.73 -16.02 -12.56
C ALA A 183 -9.69 -15.77 -13.67
N VAL A 184 -9.28 -14.50 -13.80
CA VAL A 184 -8.25 -14.05 -14.73
C VAL A 184 -6.95 -13.81 -13.97
N THR A 185 -5.80 -14.15 -14.54
CA THR A 185 -4.53 -13.83 -13.89
C THR A 185 -4.19 -12.36 -14.04
N PHE A 186 -3.48 -11.79 -13.06
CA PHE A 186 -3.05 -10.38 -13.08
C PHE A 186 -2.28 -10.03 -14.37
N LYS A 187 -1.37 -10.91 -14.79
CA LYS A 187 -0.65 -10.75 -16.06
C LYS A 187 -1.56 -10.72 -17.27
N GLN A 188 -2.59 -11.56 -17.28
CA GLN A 188 -3.57 -11.59 -18.35
C GLN A 188 -4.43 -10.33 -18.34
N ALA A 189 -4.84 -9.85 -17.15
CA ALA A 189 -5.56 -8.59 -17.00
C ALA A 189 -4.75 -7.41 -17.57
N LEU A 190 -3.45 -7.29 -17.21
CA LEU A 190 -2.57 -6.27 -17.78
C LEU A 190 -2.48 -6.39 -19.32
N LYS A 191 -2.29 -7.61 -19.83
CA LYS A 191 -2.21 -7.84 -21.29
C LYS A 191 -3.49 -7.47 -22.01
N LEU A 192 -4.66 -7.82 -21.48
CA LEU A 192 -5.95 -7.45 -22.08
C LEU A 192 -6.15 -5.93 -22.02
N GLY A 193 -5.87 -5.31 -20.88
CA GLY A 193 -5.96 -3.86 -20.73
C GLY A 193 -5.03 -3.09 -21.66
N SER A 194 -3.86 -3.65 -22.04
CA SER A 194 -2.94 -3.00 -22.97
C SER A 194 -3.50 -2.88 -24.41
N ASN A 195 -4.60 -3.56 -24.73
CA ASN A 195 -5.26 -3.44 -26.04
C ASN A 195 -6.16 -2.20 -26.14
N HIS A 196 -6.41 -1.49 -25.04
CA HIS A 196 -7.26 -0.32 -24.98
C HIS A 196 -6.43 0.95 -24.83
N GLN A 197 -6.91 2.05 -25.40
CA GLN A 197 -6.33 3.36 -25.14
C GLN A 197 -6.73 3.80 -23.74
N PHE A 198 -5.73 3.94 -22.86
CA PHE A 198 -5.95 4.40 -21.49
C PHE A 198 -6.39 5.86 -21.46
N GLN A 199 -7.36 6.14 -20.60
CA GLN A 199 -7.77 7.48 -20.23
C GLN A 199 -8.15 7.45 -18.76
N SER A 200 -7.45 8.25 -17.95
CA SER A 200 -7.76 8.40 -16.52
C SER A 200 -9.17 8.97 -16.33
N VAL A 201 -9.87 8.46 -15.33
CA VAL A 201 -11.19 8.98 -14.97
C VAL A 201 -10.99 10.09 -13.94
N HIS A 202 -11.50 11.28 -14.27
CA HIS A 202 -11.41 12.41 -13.34
C HIS A 202 -12.17 12.11 -12.04
N THR A 203 -11.50 12.35 -10.93
CA THR A 203 -12.03 12.29 -9.57
C THR A 203 -11.67 13.56 -8.81
N ASP A 204 -12.57 14.02 -7.95
CA ASP A 204 -12.41 15.21 -7.13
C ASP A 204 -12.34 14.90 -5.64
N HIS A 205 -12.26 15.94 -4.82
CA HIS A 205 -12.14 15.85 -3.37
C HIS A 205 -13.25 15.03 -2.68
N ASP A 206 -14.47 15.05 -3.21
CA ASP A 206 -15.64 14.43 -2.58
C ASP A 206 -15.81 12.96 -3.02
N ASP A 207 -15.13 12.54 -4.08
CA ASP A 207 -15.11 11.15 -4.51
C ASP A 207 -14.44 10.25 -3.47
N ILE A 208 -15.02 9.07 -3.25
CA ILE A 208 -14.47 8.06 -2.34
C ILE A 208 -13.26 7.40 -3.00
N ALA A 209 -12.10 7.46 -2.36
CA ALA A 209 -10.89 6.78 -2.81
C ALA A 209 -10.74 5.39 -2.20
N PHE A 210 -11.01 5.26 -0.88
CA PHE A 210 -10.83 4.00 -0.15
C PHE A 210 -11.99 3.70 0.78
N LEU A 211 -12.30 2.41 0.92
CA LEU A 211 -13.01 1.86 2.07
C LEU A 211 -12.01 1.10 2.94
N GLN A 212 -11.72 1.68 4.11
CA GLN A 212 -10.71 1.15 5.01
C GLN A 212 -11.36 0.46 6.20
N TYR A 213 -11.30 -0.87 6.23
CA TYR A 213 -11.88 -1.65 7.31
C TYR A 213 -10.96 -1.70 8.52
N THR A 214 -11.54 -1.44 9.69
CA THR A 214 -10.84 -1.53 10.97
C THR A 214 -11.53 -2.53 11.88
N GLY A 215 -10.75 -3.30 12.65
CA GLY A 215 -11.30 -4.15 13.71
C GLY A 215 -11.92 -3.25 14.78
N GLY A 216 -13.25 -3.20 14.84
CA GLY A 216 -13.97 -2.48 15.87
C GLY A 216 -13.78 -3.13 17.24
N THR A 217 -13.78 -2.34 18.31
CA THR A 217 -13.79 -2.80 19.70
C THR A 217 -15.08 -3.59 20.04
N THR A 218 -16.08 -3.56 19.16
CA THR A 218 -17.43 -4.11 19.35
C THR A 218 -17.75 -5.34 18.48
N GLY A 219 -16.77 -5.95 17.82
CA GLY A 219 -16.92 -7.28 17.17
C GLY A 219 -16.94 -7.29 15.65
N VAL A 220 -17.77 -6.51 14.95
CA VAL A 220 -17.84 -6.52 13.48
C VAL A 220 -17.01 -5.37 12.92
N SER A 221 -16.11 -5.67 11.96
CA SER A 221 -15.30 -4.63 11.33
C SER A 221 -16.19 -3.66 10.52
N LYS A 222 -15.86 -2.37 10.59
CA LYS A 222 -16.57 -1.29 9.88
C LYS A 222 -15.63 -0.65 8.86
N GLY A 223 -16.18 -0.32 7.69
CA GLY A 223 -15.45 0.39 6.64
C GLY A 223 -15.50 1.90 6.85
N ALA A 224 -14.37 2.53 7.19
CA ALA A 224 -14.26 3.97 7.14
C ALA A 224 -14.23 4.44 5.69
N ILE A 225 -15.08 5.40 5.35
CA ILE A 225 -15.09 6.04 4.03
C ILE A 225 -14.01 7.10 4.01
N LEU A 226 -13.03 6.93 3.12
CA LEU A 226 -11.95 7.89 2.92
C LEU A 226 -12.10 8.52 1.54
N THR A 227 -12.45 9.80 1.52
CA THR A 227 -12.53 10.60 0.29
C THR A 227 -11.14 11.04 -0.16
N ASN A 228 -11.04 11.47 -1.41
CA ASN A 228 -9.80 12.08 -1.91
C ASN A 228 -9.36 13.25 -1.01
N ARG A 229 -10.28 14.10 -0.56
CA ARG A 229 -9.99 15.20 0.38
C ARG A 229 -9.28 14.71 1.65
N ASN A 230 -9.75 13.62 2.26
CA ASN A 230 -9.13 13.07 3.47
C ASN A 230 -7.70 12.61 3.20
N MET A 231 -7.50 11.90 2.09
CA MET A 231 -6.21 11.32 1.73
C MET A 231 -5.20 12.38 1.32
N VAL A 232 -5.59 13.32 0.47
CA VAL A 232 -4.78 14.45 0.01
C VAL A 232 -4.37 15.32 1.21
N ALA A 233 -5.32 15.70 2.07
CA ALA A 233 -5.03 16.51 3.26
C ALA A 233 -4.02 15.82 4.17
N ASN A 234 -4.22 14.55 4.51
CA ASN A 234 -3.34 13.81 5.40
C ASN A 234 -1.93 13.65 4.81
N MET A 235 -1.85 13.36 3.51
CA MET A 235 -0.57 13.23 2.82
C MET A 235 0.18 14.57 2.75
N GLN A 236 -0.50 15.69 2.48
CA GLN A 236 0.14 17.01 2.48
C GLN A 236 0.61 17.41 3.87
N GLN A 237 -0.18 17.14 4.93
CA GLN A 237 0.24 17.33 6.32
C GLN A 237 1.50 16.53 6.63
N ALA A 238 1.51 15.22 6.32
CA ALA A 238 2.67 14.37 6.52
C ALA A 238 3.89 14.90 5.75
N SER A 239 3.71 15.28 4.49
CA SER A 239 4.76 15.86 3.64
C SER A 239 5.36 17.13 4.23
N ALA A 240 4.52 18.05 4.73
CA ALA A 240 4.98 19.30 5.33
C ALA A 240 5.86 19.07 6.57
N TRP A 241 5.57 18.01 7.35
CA TRP A 241 6.35 17.67 8.54
C TRP A 241 7.67 16.97 8.25
N ILE A 242 7.76 16.19 7.17
CA ILE A 242 8.94 15.35 6.92
C ILE A 242 9.90 15.90 5.87
N LYS A 243 9.46 16.84 5.01
CA LYS A 243 10.25 17.32 3.86
C LYS A 243 11.67 17.77 4.25
N ASP A 244 11.81 18.49 5.38
CA ASP A 244 13.10 19.02 5.81
C ASP A 244 14.04 17.93 6.33
N PHE A 245 13.51 16.77 6.74
CA PHE A 245 14.30 15.61 7.15
C PHE A 245 14.72 14.73 5.96
N LEU A 246 14.10 14.89 4.80
CA LEU A 246 14.39 14.05 3.62
C LEU A 246 15.64 14.53 2.87
N GLY A 247 15.95 15.84 2.96
CA GLY A 247 17.01 16.45 2.16
C GLY A 247 16.66 16.51 0.66
N ASP A 248 17.64 16.89 -0.15
CA ASP A 248 17.46 17.06 -1.61
C ASP A 248 17.63 15.76 -2.40
N GLU A 249 18.35 14.78 -1.84
CA GLU A 249 18.62 13.49 -2.47
C GLU A 249 17.40 12.58 -2.40
N LYS A 250 17.22 11.73 -3.44
CA LYS A 250 16.21 10.69 -3.43
C LYS A 250 16.72 9.49 -2.66
N GLY A 251 15.86 8.92 -1.84
CA GLY A 251 16.24 7.83 -0.96
C GLY A 251 15.28 6.65 -1.01
N THR A 252 15.48 5.74 -0.08
CA THR A 252 14.71 4.50 0.06
C THR A 252 14.00 4.48 1.41
N ILE A 253 12.67 4.24 1.38
CA ILE A 253 11.91 3.90 2.58
C ILE A 253 11.65 2.40 2.66
N ILE A 254 11.95 1.80 3.80
CA ILE A 254 11.59 0.41 4.08
C ILE A 254 10.11 0.32 4.44
N THR A 255 9.34 -0.33 3.58
CA THR A 255 7.89 -0.51 3.72
C THR A 255 7.61 -1.92 4.25
N ALA A 256 7.81 -2.10 5.56
CA ALA A 256 7.58 -3.36 6.26
C ALA A 256 6.12 -3.50 6.73
N LEU A 257 5.46 -2.38 7.05
CA LEU A 257 4.04 -2.40 7.40
C LEU A 257 3.18 -2.65 6.16
N PRO A 258 2.07 -3.40 6.30
CA PRO A 258 1.28 -3.77 5.13
C PRO A 258 0.56 -2.57 4.50
N LEU A 259 0.63 -2.47 3.17
CA LEU A 259 -0.03 -1.41 2.40
C LEU A 259 -1.56 -1.46 2.45
N TYR A 260 -2.15 -2.62 2.80
CA TYR A 260 -3.59 -2.68 3.06
C TYR A 260 -4.01 -1.98 4.36
N HIS A 261 -3.06 -1.54 5.19
CA HIS A 261 -3.31 -0.75 6.40
C HIS A 261 -3.06 0.73 6.11
N ILE A 262 -4.00 1.60 6.53
CA ILE A 262 -3.99 3.03 6.20
C ILE A 262 -2.69 3.75 6.60
N PHE A 263 -2.06 3.39 7.71
CA PHE A 263 -0.82 4.01 8.13
C PHE A 263 0.29 3.81 7.09
N SER A 264 0.51 2.57 6.65
CA SER A 264 1.54 2.28 5.63
C SER A 264 1.17 2.83 4.26
N LEU A 265 -0.11 2.75 3.88
CA LEU A 265 -0.60 3.34 2.64
C LEU A 265 -0.27 4.83 2.58
N THR A 266 -0.63 5.60 3.60
CA THR A 266 -0.41 7.05 3.60
C THR A 266 1.06 7.41 3.83
N ALA A 267 1.64 6.89 4.93
CA ALA A 267 2.98 7.31 5.36
C ALA A 267 4.09 6.77 4.46
N ASN A 268 3.95 5.57 3.88
CA ASN A 268 4.98 5.00 3.01
C ASN A 268 4.64 5.22 1.54
N CYS A 269 3.52 4.65 1.07
CA CYS A 269 3.21 4.61 -0.34
C CYS A 269 2.95 6.02 -0.90
N LEU A 270 1.96 6.75 -0.37
CA LEU A 270 1.55 8.03 -0.94
C LEU A 270 2.55 9.15 -0.66
N THR A 271 2.99 9.30 0.60
CA THR A 271 3.86 10.42 0.98
C THR A 271 5.23 10.34 0.30
N PHE A 272 5.89 9.17 0.32
CA PHE A 272 7.21 9.04 -0.29
C PHE A 272 7.19 9.00 -1.82
N MET A 273 6.08 8.54 -2.43
CA MET A 273 5.85 8.66 -3.86
C MET A 273 5.89 10.12 -4.33
N ARG A 274 5.24 11.03 -3.59
CA ARG A 274 5.25 12.48 -3.90
C ARG A 274 6.66 13.08 -3.95
N PHE A 275 7.59 12.52 -3.19
CA PHE A 275 8.99 12.94 -3.16
C PHE A 275 9.87 12.21 -4.19
N GLY A 276 9.34 11.26 -4.95
CA GLY A 276 10.11 10.47 -5.91
C GLY A 276 11.06 9.47 -5.24
N TRP A 277 10.71 8.97 -4.05
CA TRP A 277 11.49 7.99 -3.31
C TRP A 277 11.13 6.55 -3.67
N ILE A 278 12.04 5.63 -3.35
CA ILE A 278 11.83 4.20 -3.53
C ILE A 278 11.09 3.62 -2.32
N ASN A 279 9.98 2.91 -2.55
CA ASN A 279 9.37 2.04 -1.55
C ASN A 279 9.97 0.64 -1.66
N TYR A 280 10.79 0.24 -0.70
CA TYR A 280 11.31 -1.12 -0.61
C TYR A 280 10.32 -1.99 0.16
N LEU A 281 9.60 -2.84 -0.56
CA LEU A 281 8.49 -3.62 -0.05
C LEU A 281 8.96 -4.90 0.64
N ILE A 282 8.71 -5.03 1.94
CA ILE A 282 8.93 -6.26 2.71
C ILE A 282 7.65 -7.07 2.73
N THR A 283 7.67 -8.23 2.09
CA THR A 283 6.46 -9.07 1.94
C THR A 283 6.07 -9.78 3.24
N ASN A 284 7.05 -10.21 4.04
CA ASN A 284 6.80 -10.90 5.31
C ASN A 284 7.68 -10.34 6.44
N PRO A 285 7.27 -9.25 7.10
CA PRO A 285 8.05 -8.65 8.20
C PRO A 285 8.07 -9.50 9.48
N ARG A 286 7.27 -10.57 9.57
CA ARG A 286 7.29 -11.52 10.70
C ARG A 286 8.47 -12.50 10.63
N ASP A 287 9.02 -12.72 9.45
CA ASP A 287 10.30 -13.42 9.26
C ASP A 287 11.45 -12.44 9.54
N ILE A 288 11.76 -12.25 10.83
CA ILE A 288 12.79 -11.30 11.27
C ILE A 288 14.16 -11.65 10.69
N ASN A 289 14.50 -12.94 10.58
CA ASN A 289 15.77 -13.38 9.98
C ASN A 289 15.87 -12.96 8.52
N GLY A 290 14.82 -13.22 7.73
CA GLY A 290 14.73 -12.79 6.33
C GLY A 290 14.77 -11.26 6.22
N PHE A 291 14.06 -10.56 7.07
CA PHE A 291 13.99 -9.11 7.06
C PHE A 291 15.37 -8.47 7.38
N VAL A 292 16.06 -8.90 8.44
CA VAL A 292 17.42 -8.42 8.76
C VAL A 292 18.37 -8.69 7.60
N LYS A 293 18.25 -9.84 6.94
CA LYS A 293 19.06 -10.15 5.75
C LYS A 293 18.80 -9.17 4.60
N GLU A 294 17.52 -8.78 4.36
CA GLU A 294 17.18 -7.77 3.36
C GLU A 294 17.78 -6.41 3.73
N LEU A 295 17.64 -5.96 4.99
CA LEU A 295 18.20 -4.70 5.47
C LEU A 295 19.72 -4.62 5.34
N LYS A 296 20.44 -5.72 5.58
CA LYS A 296 21.92 -5.79 5.42
C LYS A 296 22.37 -5.59 3.97
N ASN A 297 21.52 -5.86 3.01
CA ASN A 297 21.82 -5.77 1.58
C ASN A 297 21.15 -4.58 0.88
N THR A 298 20.56 -3.66 1.65
CA THR A 298 19.82 -2.53 1.11
C THR A 298 20.28 -1.25 1.77
N GLU A 299 20.68 -0.28 0.98
CA GLU A 299 20.87 1.10 1.46
C GLU A 299 19.49 1.73 1.64
N PHE A 300 19.21 2.27 2.81
CA PHE A 300 17.91 2.89 3.11
C PHE A 300 18.05 4.09 4.05
N ASN A 301 17.07 5.00 3.94
CA ASN A 301 17.09 6.27 4.64
C ASN A 301 16.01 6.37 5.70
N VAL A 302 14.87 5.73 5.48
CA VAL A 302 13.71 5.80 6.37
C VAL A 302 13.11 4.40 6.57
N MET A 303 12.59 4.14 7.76
CA MET A 303 11.85 2.93 8.05
C MET A 303 10.60 3.25 8.87
N THR A 304 9.48 2.63 8.53
CA THR A 304 8.28 2.67 9.37
C THR A 304 8.06 1.34 10.06
N GLY A 305 7.51 1.38 11.26
CA GLY A 305 7.26 0.15 12.00
C GLY A 305 6.30 0.35 13.16
N VAL A 306 6.04 -0.74 13.86
CA VAL A 306 5.36 -0.77 15.16
C VAL A 306 6.34 -1.29 16.21
N ASN A 307 6.06 -1.03 17.51
CA ASN A 307 6.96 -1.41 18.60
C ASN A 307 7.42 -2.86 18.54
N THR A 308 6.52 -3.78 18.24
CA THR A 308 6.85 -5.22 18.17
C THR A 308 7.85 -5.52 17.05
N LEU A 309 7.77 -4.83 15.91
CA LEU A 309 8.72 -4.97 14.81
C LEU A 309 10.10 -4.41 15.21
N PHE A 310 10.15 -3.19 15.72
CA PHE A 310 11.41 -2.59 16.17
C PHE A 310 12.08 -3.40 17.27
N ASN A 311 11.29 -3.89 18.25
CA ASN A 311 11.81 -4.75 19.31
C ASN A 311 12.37 -6.07 18.77
N GLY A 312 11.68 -6.68 17.80
CA GLY A 312 12.18 -7.88 17.10
C GLY A 312 13.51 -7.65 16.40
N LEU A 313 13.65 -6.52 15.70
CA LEU A 313 14.90 -6.15 15.00
C LEU A 313 16.03 -5.86 15.99
N LEU A 314 15.80 -5.06 17.03
CA LEU A 314 16.80 -4.69 18.04
C LEU A 314 17.36 -5.89 18.80
N ASN A 315 16.55 -6.94 19.00
CA ASN A 315 16.97 -8.18 19.66
C ASN A 315 17.62 -9.19 18.71
N HIS A 316 17.66 -8.91 17.39
CA HIS A 316 18.32 -9.81 16.44
C HIS A 316 19.84 -9.64 16.49
N PRO A 317 20.64 -10.73 16.64
CA PRO A 317 22.10 -10.64 16.81
C PRO A 317 22.81 -9.92 15.66
N ASP A 318 22.29 -10.04 14.44
CA ASP A 318 22.87 -9.42 13.25
C ASP A 318 22.39 -7.98 13.01
N PHE A 319 21.46 -7.45 13.78
CA PHE A 319 20.95 -6.09 13.60
C PHE A 319 22.08 -5.05 13.71
N LYS A 320 23.02 -5.26 14.62
CA LYS A 320 24.20 -4.40 14.80
C LYS A 320 25.13 -4.33 13.55
N ASN A 321 24.97 -5.27 12.60
CA ASN A 321 25.77 -5.35 11.39
C ASN A 321 25.06 -4.68 10.18
N ILE A 322 23.92 -4.01 10.39
CA ILE A 322 23.24 -3.22 9.37
C ILE A 322 23.95 -1.87 9.25
N ASP A 323 24.16 -1.43 8.01
CA ASP A 323 24.69 -0.11 7.74
C ASP A 323 23.60 0.95 7.87
N PHE A 324 23.73 1.83 8.85
CA PHE A 324 22.83 2.96 9.08
C PHE A 324 23.43 4.32 8.67
N SER A 325 24.53 4.33 7.90
CA SER A 325 25.24 5.57 7.52
C SER A 325 24.37 6.55 6.73
N LYS A 326 23.37 6.03 5.98
CA LYS A 326 22.42 6.83 5.22
C LYS A 326 21.05 6.97 5.90
N PHE A 327 20.90 6.45 7.09
CA PHE A 327 19.62 6.43 7.80
C PHE A 327 19.29 7.81 8.39
N HIS A 328 18.11 8.34 8.07
CA HIS A 328 17.65 9.64 8.56
C HIS A 328 16.78 9.48 9.80
N PHE A 329 15.70 8.69 9.71
CA PHE A 329 14.78 8.52 10.83
C PHE A 329 13.91 7.26 10.72
N ALA A 330 13.32 6.88 11.85
CA ALA A 330 12.26 5.87 11.92
C ALA A 330 10.93 6.51 12.34
N LEU A 331 9.83 6.06 11.72
CA LEU A 331 8.47 6.42 12.10
C LEU A 331 7.79 5.25 12.80
N GLY A 332 7.41 5.46 14.07
CA GLY A 332 6.69 4.46 14.85
C GLY A 332 5.19 4.72 14.88
N GLY A 333 4.38 3.73 14.50
CA GLY A 333 2.92 3.73 14.70
C GLY A 333 2.53 2.96 15.97
N GLY A 334 1.60 3.50 16.77
CA GLY A 334 1.09 2.86 17.98
C GLY A 334 1.68 3.38 19.29
N ARG A 335 1.17 2.83 20.42
CA ARG A 335 1.58 3.25 21.77
C ARG A 335 3.00 2.75 22.10
N ILE A 336 3.91 3.66 22.37
CA ILE A 336 5.28 3.34 22.84
C ILE A 336 5.21 3.07 24.34
N SER A 337 5.40 1.82 24.74
CA SER A 337 5.55 1.45 26.16
C SER A 337 6.94 0.84 26.37
N GLY A 338 7.77 1.53 27.16
CA GLY A 338 9.03 0.97 27.65
C GLY A 338 10.23 1.88 27.49
N LEU A 339 10.95 2.08 28.59
CA LEU A 339 12.26 2.73 28.67
C LEU A 339 13.30 1.93 27.90
N GLY A 340 13.92 2.52 26.90
CA GLY A 340 15.11 1.95 26.25
C GLY A 340 15.36 2.29 24.79
N ILE A 341 14.69 3.28 24.21
CA ILE A 341 14.91 3.63 22.81
C ILE A 341 15.37 5.10 22.70
N VAL A 342 16.67 5.26 22.63
CA VAL A 342 17.36 6.54 22.40
C VAL A 342 17.49 6.77 20.89
N PHE A 343 16.53 6.70 20.08
CA PHE A 343 16.49 7.23 18.69
C PHE A 343 15.14 6.90 18.04
N ILE A 344 14.06 7.34 18.65
CA ILE A 344 12.80 7.43 17.91
C ILE A 344 12.38 8.89 17.99
N VAL A 345 12.64 9.64 16.94
CA VAL A 345 11.99 10.94 16.76
C VAL A 345 10.52 10.66 16.50
N VAL A 346 9.77 10.96 17.52
CA VAL A 346 8.34 10.76 17.62
C VAL A 346 7.63 11.66 16.63
N VAL A 347 6.98 11.08 15.66
CA VAL A 347 5.79 11.71 15.07
C VAL A 347 4.56 10.88 15.49
N THR A 348 4.27 10.92 16.80
CA THR A 348 3.01 10.43 17.36
C THR A 348 1.81 11.30 16.93
N ILE A 349 2.05 12.38 16.21
CA ILE A 349 1.04 13.40 15.86
C ILE A 349 0.16 12.96 14.67
N VAL A 350 0.66 12.17 13.73
CA VAL A 350 -0.09 11.82 12.52
C VAL A 350 -1.21 10.80 12.79
N VAL A 351 -1.05 9.92 13.75
CA VAL A 351 -2.07 8.88 14.05
C VAL A 351 -3.19 9.41 14.96
N SER A 352 -2.91 10.39 15.81
CA SER A 352 -3.93 10.98 16.69
C SER A 352 -4.95 11.85 15.94
N PHE A 353 -4.63 12.36 14.75
CA PHE A 353 -5.55 13.18 13.95
C PHE A 353 -6.53 12.37 13.10
N ILE A 354 -6.23 11.12 12.78
CA ILE A 354 -7.15 10.25 12.03
C ILE A 354 -8.39 9.87 12.88
N PHE A 355 -8.28 9.89 14.21
CA PHE A 355 -9.39 9.56 15.13
C PHE A 355 -10.25 10.76 15.53
N PHE A 356 -9.96 11.99 15.10
CA PHE A 356 -10.70 13.19 15.48
C PHE A 356 -11.57 13.79 14.37
N VAL A 357 -11.68 13.15 13.23
CA VAL A 357 -12.51 13.58 12.08
C VAL A 357 -13.53 12.49 11.71
N CYS A 358 -13.99 11.74 12.69
CA CYS A 358 -15.20 10.90 12.58
C CYS A 358 -16.25 11.39 13.56
#